data_cdc7d4caab82e45f22aedfaf25256362
#
_entry.id   cdc7d4caab82e45f22aedfaf25256362
#
_cell.length_a   1.000
_cell.length_b   1.000
_cell.length_c   1.000
_cell.angle_alpha   90.00
_cell.angle_beta   90.00
_cell.angle_gamma   90.00
#
_symmetry.space_group_name_H-M   'P 1'
#
loop_
_entity.id
_entity.type
_entity.pdbx_description
1 polymer ?
#
loop_
_entity_poly.entity_id
_entity_poly.type
_entity_poly.pdbx_seq_one_letter_code
_entity_poly.pdbx_strand_id
1 'polypeptide(L)'
;MSRIGKQEIQIPKGVEVTKSGAVLKVVGPKGTLTKTFRDDITFNLPTGQAGITDKIITLNIKRNDKFSKALWGTYASLIKNMIKGVETPYQKKLILEGVGFKSEVKGKEFNFALGFSHPVIVPIPEGITATAEKNLITITGIDKELVGSFTAGIRALKKPEPYKGKGMRYEDEVIRRKQGKKTA
;
A
#
# COMPACT_ATOMS: atom_id res chain seq x y z
N MET A 1 -12.02 -13.44 -19.64
CA MET A 1 -12.83 -12.54 -18.75
C MET A 1 -12.16 -12.47 -17.38
N SER A 2 -12.11 -11.30 -16.74
CA SER A 2 -11.49 -11.15 -15.40
C SER A 2 -12.43 -11.69 -14.31
N ARG A 3 -11.98 -12.72 -13.56
CA ARG A 3 -12.73 -13.24 -12.39
C ARG A 3 -12.83 -12.16 -11.29
N ILE A 4 -11.77 -11.35 -11.13
CA ILE A 4 -11.70 -10.28 -10.12
C ILE A 4 -12.65 -9.12 -10.46
N GLY A 5 -12.75 -8.74 -11.75
CA GLY A 5 -13.64 -7.66 -12.18
C GLY A 5 -15.13 -7.96 -11.98
N LYS A 6 -15.52 -9.23 -12.11
CA LYS A 6 -16.91 -9.68 -11.90
C LYS A 6 -17.33 -9.77 -10.44
N GLN A 7 -16.39 -9.68 -9.50
CA GLN A 7 -16.71 -9.80 -8.09
C GLN A 7 -17.52 -8.60 -7.60
N GLU A 8 -18.55 -8.89 -6.87
CA GLU A 8 -19.30 -7.93 -6.10
C GLU A 8 -18.45 -7.41 -4.94
N ILE A 9 -18.37 -6.10 -4.80
CA ILE A 9 -17.59 -5.46 -3.73
C ILE A 9 -18.58 -4.98 -2.69
N GLN A 10 -18.56 -5.61 -1.53
CA GLN A 10 -19.37 -5.21 -0.39
C GLN A 10 -18.77 -3.96 0.26
N ILE A 11 -19.62 -3.01 0.63
CA ILE A 11 -19.25 -1.82 1.40
C ILE A 11 -19.58 -2.10 2.87
N PRO A 12 -18.59 -2.14 3.76
CA PRO A 12 -18.82 -2.37 5.19
C PRO A 12 -19.59 -1.20 5.83
N LYS A 13 -20.18 -1.46 6.98
CA LYS A 13 -20.88 -0.43 7.77
C LYS A 13 -19.89 0.67 8.18
N GLY A 14 -20.30 1.93 8.00
CA GLY A 14 -19.45 3.10 8.33
C GLY A 14 -18.52 3.55 7.19
N VAL A 15 -18.58 2.92 6.00
CA VAL A 15 -17.89 3.38 4.80
C VAL A 15 -18.90 3.91 3.80
N GLU A 16 -18.62 5.09 3.25
CA GLU A 16 -19.39 5.71 2.18
C GLU A 16 -18.57 5.82 0.91
N VAL A 17 -19.17 5.49 -0.21
CA VAL A 17 -18.53 5.57 -1.53
C VAL A 17 -19.35 6.47 -2.42
N THR A 18 -18.73 7.55 -2.87
CA THR A 18 -19.36 8.53 -3.76
C THR A 18 -18.56 8.67 -5.06
N LYS A 19 -19.25 8.86 -6.17
CA LYS A 19 -18.63 9.09 -7.48
C LYS A 19 -19.06 10.46 -8.01
N SER A 20 -18.08 11.27 -8.39
CA SER A 20 -18.30 12.55 -9.07
C SER A 20 -17.47 12.55 -10.36
N GLY A 21 -18.16 12.37 -11.49
CA GLY A 21 -17.49 12.23 -12.79
C GLY A 21 -16.50 11.05 -12.83
N ALA A 22 -15.22 11.35 -13.05
CA ALA A 22 -14.14 10.36 -13.07
C ALA A 22 -13.54 10.06 -11.69
N VAL A 23 -13.89 10.84 -10.65
CA VAL A 23 -13.32 10.73 -9.31
C VAL A 23 -14.20 9.87 -8.43
N LEU A 24 -13.63 8.83 -7.84
CA LEU A 24 -14.23 8.03 -6.78
C LEU A 24 -13.67 8.48 -5.43
N LYS A 25 -14.56 8.81 -4.51
CA LYS A 25 -14.24 9.18 -3.13
C LYS A 25 -14.78 8.11 -2.20
N VAL A 26 -13.92 7.60 -1.34
CA VAL A 26 -14.26 6.63 -0.30
C VAL A 26 -13.99 7.27 1.06
N VAL A 27 -15.00 7.36 1.89
CA VAL A 27 -14.95 7.94 3.23
C VAL A 27 -15.17 6.84 4.24
N GLY A 28 -14.34 6.76 5.25
CA GLY A 28 -14.46 5.78 6.32
C GLY A 28 -13.94 6.30 7.66
N PRO A 29 -13.97 5.47 8.71
CA PRO A 29 -13.62 5.88 10.07
C PRO A 29 -12.16 6.32 10.23
N LYS A 30 -11.25 5.85 9.35
CA LYS A 30 -9.82 6.18 9.43
C LYS A 30 -9.39 7.30 8.48
N GLY A 31 -10.29 7.77 7.63
CA GLY A 31 -10.02 8.89 6.72
C GLY A 31 -10.74 8.78 5.39
N THR A 32 -10.29 9.59 4.46
CA THR A 32 -10.88 9.70 3.12
C THR A 32 -9.82 9.43 2.07
N LEU A 33 -10.15 8.60 1.08
CA LEU A 33 -9.35 8.36 -0.10
C LEU A 33 -10.09 8.82 -1.35
N THR A 34 -9.37 9.48 -2.26
CA THR A 34 -9.88 9.89 -3.56
C THR A 34 -8.99 9.33 -4.65
N LYS A 35 -9.59 8.80 -5.71
CA LYS A 35 -8.85 8.31 -6.86
C LYS A 35 -9.60 8.60 -8.15
N THR A 36 -8.85 9.01 -9.17
CA THR A 36 -9.38 9.26 -10.51
C THR A 36 -9.31 7.99 -11.34
N PHE A 37 -10.41 7.62 -11.96
CA PHE A 37 -10.54 6.45 -12.82
C PHE A 37 -10.88 6.90 -14.25
N ARG A 38 -10.45 6.13 -15.23
CA ARG A 38 -10.82 6.38 -16.63
C ARG A 38 -12.27 5.96 -16.88
N ASP A 39 -12.87 6.58 -17.85
CA ASP A 39 -14.29 6.39 -18.17
C ASP A 39 -14.60 5.10 -18.98
N ASP A 40 -13.60 4.24 -19.17
CA ASP A 40 -13.73 2.94 -19.86
C ASP A 40 -14.56 1.91 -19.05
N ILE A 41 -14.78 2.18 -17.76
CA ILE A 41 -15.50 1.29 -16.83
C ILE A 41 -16.63 2.07 -16.15
N THR A 42 -17.81 1.49 -16.14
CA THR A 42 -18.97 1.98 -15.38
C THR A 42 -18.99 1.37 -13.99
N PHE A 43 -19.24 2.23 -13.01
CA PHE A 43 -19.43 1.84 -11.62
C PHE A 43 -20.93 1.91 -11.31
N ASN A 44 -21.54 0.81 -10.96
CA ASN A 44 -22.89 0.78 -10.41
C ASN A 44 -22.75 0.88 -8.88
N LEU A 45 -23.01 2.07 -8.38
CA LEU A 45 -23.04 2.36 -6.95
C LEU A 45 -24.46 2.12 -6.43
N PRO A 46 -24.65 1.66 -5.21
CA PRO A 46 -25.97 1.59 -4.60
C PRO A 46 -26.51 3.00 -4.48
N THR A 47 -27.60 3.27 -5.18
CA THR A 47 -28.35 4.54 -5.05
C THR A 47 -29.00 4.51 -3.67
N GLY A 48 -28.66 5.51 -2.83
CA GLY A 48 -29.04 5.57 -1.43
C GLY A 48 -30.57 5.59 -1.20
N GLN A 49 -31.21 4.44 -1.23
CA GLN A 49 -32.50 4.24 -0.60
C GLN A 49 -32.26 3.72 0.82
N ALA A 50 -32.75 4.48 1.79
CA ALA A 50 -32.74 4.09 3.21
C ALA A 50 -33.45 2.73 3.36
N GLY A 51 -32.70 1.69 3.75
CA GLY A 51 -33.23 0.37 4.05
C GLY A 51 -32.54 -0.83 3.39
N ILE A 52 -31.60 -0.64 2.46
CA ILE A 52 -30.85 -1.75 1.86
C ILE A 52 -29.59 -2.00 2.67
N THR A 53 -29.56 -3.14 3.36
CA THR A 53 -28.47 -3.56 4.26
C THR A 53 -27.19 -3.94 3.52
N ASP A 54 -27.28 -4.30 2.24
CA ASP A 54 -26.13 -4.74 1.46
C ASP A 54 -25.78 -3.72 0.36
N LYS A 55 -24.89 -2.81 0.70
CA LYS A 55 -24.32 -1.86 -0.25
C LYS A 55 -23.26 -2.56 -1.09
N ILE A 56 -23.60 -2.94 -2.31
CA ILE A 56 -22.72 -3.65 -3.23
C ILE A 56 -22.32 -2.74 -4.38
N ILE A 57 -21.03 -2.71 -4.71
CA ILE A 57 -20.50 -2.06 -5.89
C ILE A 57 -20.24 -3.11 -6.96
N THR A 58 -20.79 -2.90 -8.16
CA THR A 58 -20.46 -3.71 -9.34
C THR A 58 -19.81 -2.84 -10.42
N LEU A 59 -18.88 -3.44 -11.14
CA LEU A 59 -18.16 -2.78 -12.23
C LEU A 59 -18.53 -3.43 -13.55
N ASN A 60 -18.80 -2.61 -14.57
CA ASN A 60 -19.06 -3.07 -15.92
C ASN A 60 -18.14 -2.38 -16.93
N ILE A 61 -17.69 -3.13 -17.94
CA ILE A 61 -16.86 -2.62 -19.04
C ILE A 61 -17.75 -1.98 -20.10
N LYS A 62 -17.40 -0.77 -20.57
CA LYS A 62 -18.08 -0.11 -21.67
C LYS A 62 -17.71 -0.71 -23.03
N ARG A 63 -16.43 -1.08 -23.20
CA ARG A 63 -15.89 -1.65 -24.44
C ARG A 63 -15.27 -3.02 -24.17
N ASN A 64 -15.53 -3.98 -25.05
CA ASN A 64 -15.06 -5.38 -24.89
C ASN A 64 -13.67 -5.58 -25.52
N ASP A 65 -12.73 -4.66 -25.31
CA ASP A 65 -11.35 -4.73 -25.77
C ASP A 65 -10.42 -5.33 -24.71
N LYS A 66 -9.20 -5.69 -25.10
CA LYS A 66 -8.18 -6.28 -24.24
C LYS A 66 -7.78 -5.33 -23.09
N PHE A 67 -7.70 -4.04 -23.40
CA PHE A 67 -7.30 -3.01 -22.44
C PHE A 67 -8.35 -2.79 -21.35
N SER A 68 -9.63 -2.62 -21.73
CA SER A 68 -10.73 -2.45 -20.76
C SER A 68 -10.91 -3.69 -19.86
N LYS A 69 -10.68 -4.90 -20.41
CA LYS A 69 -10.68 -6.13 -19.61
C LYS A 69 -9.55 -6.16 -18.56
N ALA A 70 -8.36 -5.66 -18.90
CA ALA A 70 -7.25 -5.56 -17.97
C ALA A 70 -7.53 -4.52 -16.88
N LEU A 71 -8.02 -3.34 -17.25
CA LEU A 71 -8.40 -2.28 -16.32
C LEU A 71 -9.51 -2.72 -15.35
N TRP A 72 -10.46 -3.53 -15.81
CA TRP A 72 -11.57 -3.98 -15.00
C TRP A 72 -11.14 -4.68 -13.71
N GLY A 73 -10.22 -5.64 -13.82
CA GLY A 73 -9.66 -6.33 -12.65
C GLY A 73 -8.83 -5.41 -11.75
N THR A 74 -8.05 -4.50 -12.35
CA THR A 74 -7.23 -3.53 -11.62
C THR A 74 -8.12 -2.59 -10.80
N TYR A 75 -9.18 -2.04 -11.40
CA TYR A 75 -10.08 -1.11 -10.73
C TYR A 75 -10.87 -1.79 -9.60
N ALA A 76 -11.34 -3.03 -9.80
CA ALA A 76 -11.97 -3.80 -8.74
C ALA A 76 -11.03 -3.99 -7.53
N SER A 77 -9.76 -4.32 -7.79
CA SER A 77 -8.75 -4.48 -6.74
C SER A 77 -8.43 -3.16 -6.04
N LEU A 78 -8.33 -2.06 -6.77
CA LEU A 78 -8.09 -0.73 -6.21
C LEU A 78 -9.23 -0.29 -5.30
N ILE A 79 -10.49 -0.44 -5.73
CA ILE A 79 -11.66 -0.09 -4.91
C ILE A 79 -11.71 -0.94 -3.63
N LYS A 80 -11.47 -2.25 -3.72
CA LYS A 80 -11.36 -3.11 -2.54
C LYS A 80 -10.27 -2.64 -1.58
N ASN A 81 -9.11 -2.27 -2.12
CA ASN A 81 -8.02 -1.75 -1.30
C ASN A 81 -8.39 -0.41 -0.64
N MET A 82 -9.07 0.50 -1.36
CA MET A 82 -9.53 1.77 -0.78
C MET A 82 -10.52 1.54 0.37
N ILE A 83 -11.54 0.69 0.16
CA ILE A 83 -12.55 0.37 1.18
C ILE A 83 -11.88 -0.24 2.41
N LYS A 84 -11.01 -1.23 2.23
CA LYS A 84 -10.29 -1.86 3.33
C LYS A 84 -9.37 -0.88 4.05
N GLY A 85 -8.69 0.00 3.32
CA GLY A 85 -7.74 0.96 3.89
C GLY A 85 -8.40 2.03 4.78
N VAL A 86 -9.60 2.51 4.42
CA VAL A 86 -10.34 3.48 5.23
C VAL A 86 -11.00 2.84 6.46
N GLU A 87 -11.20 1.52 6.46
CA GLU A 87 -11.67 0.75 7.60
C GLU A 87 -10.50 0.35 8.51
N THR A 88 -9.51 -0.31 7.92
CA THR A 88 -8.32 -0.84 8.61
C THR A 88 -7.06 -0.38 7.87
N PRO A 89 -6.25 0.51 8.46
CA PRO A 89 -5.04 0.99 7.83
C PRO A 89 -4.08 -0.14 7.48
N TYR A 90 -3.41 0.00 6.35
CA TYR A 90 -2.36 -0.92 5.93
C TYR A 90 -1.09 -0.67 6.73
N GLN A 91 -0.44 -1.74 7.13
CA GLN A 91 0.83 -1.72 7.84
C GLN A 91 1.87 -2.54 7.09
N LYS A 92 3.09 -2.00 6.98
CA LYS A 92 4.28 -2.72 6.54
C LYS A 92 5.39 -2.51 7.54
N LYS A 93 6.14 -3.58 7.79
CA LYS A 93 7.25 -3.57 8.73
C LYS A 93 8.54 -3.93 8.01
N LEU A 94 9.59 -3.17 8.31
CA LEU A 94 10.95 -3.44 7.86
C LEU A 94 11.84 -3.71 9.07
N ILE A 95 12.73 -4.67 8.93
CA ILE A 95 13.77 -4.98 9.91
C ILE A 95 15.09 -4.45 9.37
N LEU A 96 15.76 -3.64 10.18
CA LEU A 96 17.08 -3.09 9.90
C LEU A 96 18.14 -3.94 10.59
N GLU A 97 18.94 -4.65 9.83
CA GLU A 97 20.03 -5.50 10.35
C GLU A 97 21.40 -4.94 9.91
N GLY A 98 22.28 -4.68 10.86
CA GLY A 98 23.64 -4.23 10.57
C GLY A 98 24.30 -3.57 11.78
N VAL A 99 25.61 -3.75 11.92
CA VAL A 99 26.38 -3.10 12.98
C VAL A 99 26.48 -1.60 12.68
N GLY A 100 26.08 -0.78 13.64
CA GLY A 100 26.11 0.68 13.50
C GLY A 100 24.96 1.27 12.67
N PHE A 101 24.03 0.44 12.15
CA PHE A 101 22.84 0.95 11.46
C PHE A 101 21.84 1.48 12.48
N LYS A 102 21.29 2.66 12.21
CA LYS A 102 20.27 3.30 13.04
C LYS A 102 19.18 3.90 12.15
N SER A 103 17.96 3.89 12.65
CA SER A 103 16.82 4.57 12.05
C SER A 103 16.12 5.42 13.11
N GLU A 104 15.86 6.66 12.84
CA GLU A 104 15.16 7.60 13.71
C GLU A 104 14.11 8.36 12.91
N VAL A 105 12.95 8.61 13.51
CA VAL A 105 11.93 9.50 12.95
C VAL A 105 12.05 10.85 13.65
N LYS A 106 12.27 11.91 12.89
CA LYS A 106 12.31 13.30 13.40
C LYS A 106 11.24 14.13 12.71
N GLY A 107 10.11 14.32 13.37
CA GLY A 107 9.00 15.07 12.80
C GLY A 107 8.42 14.38 11.56
N LYS A 108 8.57 15.00 10.40
CA LYS A 108 8.09 14.46 9.10
C LYS A 108 9.21 13.82 8.27
N GLU A 109 10.32 13.46 8.87
CA GLU A 109 11.47 12.90 8.15
C GLU A 109 12.00 11.66 8.85
N PHE A 110 12.42 10.68 8.03
CA PHE A 110 13.25 9.58 8.47
C PHE A 110 14.73 9.94 8.32
N ASN A 111 15.50 9.75 9.38
CA ASN A 111 16.95 9.84 9.36
C ASN A 111 17.54 8.42 9.50
N PHE A 112 18.31 8.01 8.50
CA PHE A 112 18.95 6.70 8.45
C PHE A 112 20.47 6.84 8.49
N ALA A 113 21.12 6.13 9.41
CA ALA A 113 22.54 5.86 9.39
C ALA A 113 22.76 4.43 8.88
N LEU A 114 23.20 4.26 7.63
CA LEU A 114 23.28 2.97 6.94
C LEU A 114 24.71 2.60 6.53
N GLY A 115 25.71 3.21 7.22
CA GLY A 115 27.12 3.01 6.87
C GLY A 115 27.59 3.75 5.63
N PHE A 116 26.85 4.79 5.21
CA PHE A 116 27.29 5.76 4.23
C PHE A 116 28.05 6.90 4.92
N SER A 117 28.81 7.69 4.15
CA SER A 117 29.57 8.84 4.66
C SER A 117 28.67 9.95 5.24
N HIS A 118 27.40 9.99 4.85
CA HIS A 118 26.40 10.95 5.33
C HIS A 118 25.10 10.22 5.71
N PRO A 119 24.31 10.76 6.63
CA PRO A 119 22.99 10.22 6.94
C PRO A 119 22.06 10.41 5.75
N VAL A 120 21.17 9.44 5.53
CA VAL A 120 20.16 9.52 4.48
C VAL A 120 18.86 10.03 5.10
N ILE A 121 18.37 11.16 4.60
CA ILE A 121 17.13 11.78 5.05
C ILE A 121 16.04 11.50 4.02
N VAL A 122 14.92 10.98 4.45
CA VAL A 122 13.77 10.65 3.60
C VAL A 122 12.52 11.32 4.14
N PRO A 123 11.89 12.25 3.39
CA PRO A 123 10.65 12.88 3.82
C PRO A 123 9.52 11.85 3.86
N ILE A 124 8.70 11.91 4.92
CA ILE A 124 7.52 11.06 5.08
C ILE A 124 6.35 11.75 4.36
N PRO A 125 5.74 11.13 3.34
CA PRO A 125 4.62 11.72 2.63
C PRO A 125 3.38 11.82 3.50
N GLU A 126 2.50 12.76 3.17
CA GLU A 126 1.22 12.92 3.85
C GLU A 126 0.37 11.65 3.73
N GLY A 127 -0.37 11.31 4.80
CA GLY A 127 -1.16 10.09 4.87
C GLY A 127 -0.39 8.84 5.31
N ILE A 128 0.91 8.97 5.62
CA ILE A 128 1.72 7.91 6.24
C ILE A 128 2.09 8.30 7.67
N THR A 129 1.91 7.36 8.57
CA THR A 129 2.49 7.38 9.93
C THR A 129 3.61 6.38 9.99
N ALA A 130 4.76 6.81 10.50
CA ALA A 130 5.95 5.98 10.55
C ALA A 130 6.55 6.01 11.95
N THR A 131 6.96 4.84 12.44
CA THR A 131 7.66 4.68 13.71
C THR A 131 8.93 3.87 13.52
N ALA A 132 9.96 4.20 14.29
CA ALA A 132 11.22 3.47 14.31
C ALA A 132 11.54 3.09 15.75
N GLU A 133 11.52 1.80 16.05
CA GLU A 133 11.82 1.24 17.36
C GLU A 133 13.03 0.31 17.24
N LYS A 134 14.17 0.77 17.70
CA LYS A 134 15.44 0.00 17.58
C LYS A 134 15.69 -0.41 16.12
N ASN A 135 15.47 -1.69 15.82
CA ASN A 135 15.70 -2.29 14.49
C ASN A 135 14.42 -2.47 13.67
N LEU A 136 13.26 -2.16 14.26
CA LEU A 136 11.96 -2.32 13.59
C LEU A 136 11.43 -0.97 13.12
N ILE A 137 11.14 -0.88 11.83
CA ILE A 137 10.52 0.28 11.20
C ILE A 137 9.10 -0.11 10.82
N THR A 138 8.12 0.56 11.39
CA THR A 138 6.71 0.32 11.09
C THR A 138 6.14 1.50 10.32
N ILE A 139 5.51 1.20 9.17
CA ILE A 139 4.92 2.18 8.26
C ILE A 139 3.45 1.86 8.12
N THR A 140 2.60 2.82 8.49
CA THR A 140 1.14 2.64 8.49
C THR A 140 0.47 3.76 7.69
N GLY A 141 -0.56 3.42 6.94
CA GLY A 141 -1.34 4.40 6.17
C GLY A 141 -2.62 3.80 5.60
N ILE A 142 -3.52 4.67 5.19
CA ILE A 142 -4.82 4.26 4.62
C ILE A 142 -4.70 3.85 3.15
N ASP A 143 -3.72 4.39 2.42
CA ASP A 143 -3.49 4.05 1.02
C ASP A 143 -2.44 2.94 0.89
N LYS A 144 -2.87 1.77 0.41
CA LYS A 144 -2.02 0.60 0.18
C LYS A 144 -0.88 0.87 -0.80
N GLU A 145 -1.13 1.64 -1.86
CA GLU A 145 -0.14 1.93 -2.89
C GLU A 145 0.95 2.85 -2.33
N LEU A 146 0.54 3.89 -1.60
CA LEU A 146 1.46 4.83 -0.98
C LEU A 146 2.32 4.15 0.08
N VAL A 147 1.72 3.35 0.98
CA VAL A 147 2.45 2.55 1.98
C VAL A 147 3.42 1.58 1.31
N GLY A 148 2.98 0.89 0.26
CA GLY A 148 3.80 -0.08 -0.46
C GLY A 148 5.00 0.56 -1.16
N SER A 149 4.78 1.62 -1.93
CA SER A 149 5.82 2.32 -2.68
C SER A 149 6.84 2.99 -1.74
N PHE A 150 6.37 3.64 -0.67
CA PHE A 150 7.23 4.27 0.31
C PHE A 150 8.11 3.24 1.04
N THR A 151 7.52 2.14 1.49
CA THR A 151 8.26 1.06 2.15
C THR A 151 9.30 0.42 1.22
N ALA A 152 8.94 0.21 -0.04
CA ALA A 152 9.88 -0.30 -1.05
C ALA A 152 11.02 0.67 -1.34
N GLY A 153 10.74 1.98 -1.36
CA GLY A 153 11.75 3.04 -1.49
C GLY A 153 12.75 3.01 -0.34
N ILE A 154 12.28 2.93 0.90
CA ILE A 154 13.15 2.81 2.09
C ILE A 154 14.01 1.53 2.01
N ARG A 155 13.41 0.39 1.71
CA ARG A 155 14.16 -0.87 1.56
C ARG A 155 15.25 -0.78 0.47
N ALA A 156 15.00 -0.03 -0.61
CA ALA A 156 15.94 0.13 -1.71
C ALA A 156 17.21 0.91 -1.32
N LEU A 157 17.17 1.74 -0.28
CA LEU A 157 18.34 2.50 0.23
C LEU A 157 19.48 1.56 0.65
N LYS A 158 19.14 0.43 1.27
CA LYS A 158 20.13 -0.57 1.69
C LYS A 158 19.52 -1.97 1.60
N LYS A 159 19.55 -2.55 0.42
CA LYS A 159 19.08 -3.91 0.19
C LYS A 159 19.87 -4.92 1.04
N PRO A 160 19.26 -6.02 1.48
CA PRO A 160 19.95 -7.02 2.29
C PRO A 160 21.08 -7.69 1.49
N GLU A 161 22.23 -7.79 2.13
CA GLU A 161 23.41 -8.44 1.56
C GLU A 161 23.24 -9.96 1.53
N PRO A 162 23.65 -10.65 0.46
CA PRO A 162 23.45 -12.09 0.34
C PRO A 162 24.35 -12.94 1.26
N TYR A 163 25.45 -12.41 1.80
CA TYR A 163 26.39 -13.17 2.64
C TYR A 163 26.03 -13.07 4.13
N LYS A 164 26.04 -11.86 4.68
CA LYS A 164 25.79 -11.61 6.10
C LYS A 164 24.35 -11.21 6.41
N GLY A 165 23.56 -10.86 5.38
CA GLY A 165 22.16 -10.44 5.52
C GLY A 165 21.99 -9.01 6.06
N LYS A 166 23.08 -8.20 6.10
CA LYS A 166 23.00 -6.80 6.53
C LYS A 166 22.20 -5.96 5.54
N GLY A 167 21.31 -5.11 6.03
CA GLY A 167 20.44 -4.24 5.22
C GLY A 167 19.02 -4.19 5.77
N MET A 168 18.10 -3.71 4.96
CA MET A 168 16.66 -3.62 5.27
C MET A 168 15.90 -4.72 4.55
N ARG A 169 15.14 -5.52 5.29
CA ARG A 169 14.25 -6.55 4.75
C ARG A 169 12.85 -6.38 5.29
N TYR A 170 11.85 -6.90 4.60
CA TYR A 170 10.52 -7.03 5.17
C TYR A 170 10.53 -8.05 6.32
N GLU A 171 9.58 -7.94 7.25
CA GLU A 171 9.44 -8.85 8.38
C GLU A 171 9.24 -10.31 7.92
N ASP A 172 8.48 -10.49 6.85
CA ASP A 172 8.14 -11.76 6.22
C ASP A 172 9.14 -12.22 5.15
N GLU A 173 10.19 -11.42 4.87
CA GLU A 173 11.19 -11.72 3.84
C GLU A 173 12.31 -12.63 4.36
N VAL A 174 12.43 -13.81 3.77
CA VAL A 174 13.53 -14.74 4.06
C VAL A 174 14.69 -14.48 3.11
N ILE A 175 15.83 -14.04 3.66
CA ILE A 175 17.04 -13.79 2.87
C ILE A 175 17.81 -15.09 2.65
N ARG A 176 17.93 -15.48 1.38
CA ARG A 176 18.74 -16.65 1.00
C ARG A 176 20.22 -16.31 1.09
N ARG A 177 20.87 -16.72 2.21
CA ARG A 177 22.29 -16.46 2.45
C ARG A 177 23.15 -17.41 1.63
N LYS A 178 24.19 -16.86 1.00
CA LYS A 178 25.24 -17.63 0.32
C LYS A 178 26.35 -17.95 1.33
N GLN A 179 26.93 -19.15 1.21
CA GLN A 179 28.14 -19.49 1.98
C GLN A 179 29.33 -18.73 1.38
N GLY A 180 30.13 -18.09 2.23
CA GLY A 180 31.39 -17.50 1.83
C GLY A 180 32.41 -18.59 1.39
N LYS A 181 33.56 -18.19 0.84
CA LYS A 181 34.65 -19.10 0.58
C LYS A 181 35.05 -19.78 1.89
N LYS A 182 35.06 -21.12 1.91
CA LYS A 182 35.73 -21.85 2.97
C LYS A 182 37.24 -21.57 2.83
N THR A 183 37.84 -20.96 3.80
CA THR A 183 39.31 -20.96 3.95
C THR A 183 39.70 -22.40 4.17
N ALA A 184 40.50 -22.96 3.26
CA ALA A 184 41.14 -24.27 3.43
C ALA A 184 42.16 -24.16 4.54
#